data_51abdcbe265e73bc7a60139d4c97ea83
#
_entry.id   51abdcbe265e73bc7a60139d4c97ea83
#
_cell.length_a   1.000
_cell.length_b   1.000
_cell.length_c   1.000
_cell.angle_alpha   90.00
_cell.angle_beta   90.00
_cell.angle_gamma   90.00
#
_symmetry.space_group_name_H-M   'P 1'
#
loop_
_entity.id
_entity.type
_entity.pdbx_description
1 polymer ?
#
loop_
_entity_poly.entity_id
_entity_poly.type
_entity_poly.pdbx_seq_one_letter_code
_entity_poly.pdbx_strand_id
1 'polypeptide(L)'
;MPKGVNNSEKEVFEVIDFPTIDLAMTGANIARLRKAAGLSVKDLQAAFGFNSPQAIYKWQTGAALPTVDNLIGLAAMLHVQIDDILVTDNTVA
;
A
#
# COMPACT_ATOMS: atom_id res chain seq x y z
N MET A 1 -33.21 8.27 -9.02
CA MET A 1 -32.82 8.20 -9.80
C MET A 1 -32.80 7.63 -10.10
N PRO A 2 -32.72 7.66 -10.33
CA PRO A 2 -32.46 7.36 -11.04
C PRO A 2 -32.50 7.50 -11.80
N LYS A 3 -33.18 7.84 -11.87
CA LYS A 3 -33.07 7.78 -13.02
C LYS A 3 -32.42 7.08 -13.45
N GLY A 4 -33.21 6.23 -13.35
CA GLY A 4 -32.11 5.56 -13.87
C GLY A 4 -30.87 6.42 -13.83
N VAL A 5 -29.76 5.78 -13.95
CA VAL A 5 -28.56 6.57 -14.09
C VAL A 5 -28.70 7.41 -15.33
N ASN A 6 -28.64 8.71 -15.16
CA ASN A 6 -28.67 9.58 -16.30
C ASN A 6 -27.26 9.77 -16.84
N ASN A 7 -27.17 10.41 -17.97
CA ASN A 7 -25.89 10.61 -18.62
C ASN A 7 -24.95 11.47 -17.80
N SER A 8 -25.48 12.40 -17.03
CA SER A 8 -24.65 13.26 -16.20
C SER A 8 -23.93 12.47 -15.14
N GLU A 9 -24.62 11.53 -14.50
CA GLU A 9 -23.97 10.69 -13.50
C GLU A 9 -22.88 9.84 -14.12
N LYS A 10 -23.15 9.31 -15.29
CA LYS A 10 -22.16 8.52 -15.98
C LYS A 10 -20.95 9.34 -16.37
N GLU A 11 -21.17 10.56 -16.81
CA GLU A 11 -20.09 11.45 -17.17
C GLU A 11 -19.24 11.82 -15.98
N VAL A 12 -19.86 12.04 -14.82
CA VAL A 12 -19.11 12.33 -13.60
C VAL A 12 -18.24 11.14 -13.24
N PHE A 13 -18.78 9.93 -13.34
CA PHE A 13 -17.99 8.75 -13.06
C PHE A 13 -16.79 8.65 -13.99
N GLU A 14 -16.97 9.01 -15.26
CA GLU A 14 -15.92 8.86 -16.24
C GLU A 14 -14.77 9.84 -16.01
N VAL A 15 -15.03 10.96 -15.33
CA VAL A 15 -13.99 11.95 -15.08
C VAL A 15 -13.41 11.85 -13.67
N ILE A 16 -13.94 10.96 -12.85
CA ILE A 16 -13.39 10.75 -11.52
C ILE A 16 -12.11 9.94 -11.65
N ASP A 17 -11.06 10.45 -11.06
CA ASP A 17 -9.81 9.70 -10.98
C ASP A 17 -9.97 8.61 -9.95
N PHE A 18 -9.62 7.40 -10.34
CA PHE A 18 -9.55 6.30 -9.41
C PHE A 18 -8.11 6.15 -8.97
N PRO A 19 -7.82 6.39 -7.70
CA PRO A 19 -6.46 6.19 -7.24
C PRO A 19 -6.09 4.71 -7.35
N THR A 20 -4.89 4.47 -7.82
CA THR A 20 -4.32 3.14 -7.84
C THR A 20 -3.09 3.13 -6.96
N ILE A 21 -2.70 1.95 -6.53
CA ILE A 21 -1.51 1.84 -5.69
C ILE A 21 -0.29 1.87 -6.57
N ASP A 22 0.64 2.75 -6.22
CA ASP A 22 1.96 2.79 -6.85
C ASP A 22 2.82 1.78 -6.11
N LEU A 23 3.06 0.64 -6.75
CA LEU A 23 3.76 -0.47 -6.12
C LEU A 23 5.19 -0.12 -5.76
N ALA A 24 5.89 0.53 -6.69
CA ALA A 24 7.30 0.87 -6.46
C ALA A 24 7.45 1.90 -5.34
N MET A 25 6.61 2.93 -5.37
CA MET A 25 6.67 3.98 -4.36
C MET A 25 6.21 3.47 -3.00
N THR A 26 5.21 2.60 -2.98
CA THR A 26 4.78 1.97 -1.72
C THR A 26 5.92 1.13 -1.15
N GLY A 27 6.60 0.37 -1.98
CA GLY A 27 7.73 -0.44 -1.54
C GLY A 27 8.86 0.40 -0.97
N ALA A 28 9.22 1.47 -1.68
CA ALA A 28 10.25 2.39 -1.19
C ALA A 28 9.82 3.02 0.13
N ASN A 29 8.54 3.31 0.27
CA ASN A 29 8.01 3.91 1.49
C ASN A 29 8.07 2.92 2.66
N ILE A 30 7.79 1.65 2.41
CA ILE A 30 7.93 0.61 3.45
C ILE A 30 9.36 0.57 3.94
N ALA A 31 10.32 0.58 3.02
CA ALA A 31 11.73 0.56 3.41
C ALA A 31 12.10 1.81 4.21
N ARG A 32 11.62 2.96 3.78
CA ARG A 32 11.89 4.22 4.48
C ARG A 32 11.30 4.20 5.89
N LEU A 33 10.05 3.78 6.02
CA LEU A 33 9.39 3.73 7.32
C LEU A 33 10.04 2.71 8.24
N ARG A 34 10.47 1.59 7.68
CA ARG A 34 11.19 0.57 8.44
C ARG A 34 12.47 1.15 9.04
N LYS A 35 13.24 1.82 8.20
CA LYS A 35 14.51 2.43 8.65
C LYS A 35 14.25 3.51 9.69
N ALA A 36 13.23 4.33 9.47
CA ALA A 36 12.88 5.37 10.41
C ALA A 36 12.47 4.80 11.76
N ALA A 37 11.88 3.63 11.77
CA ALA A 37 11.51 2.94 13.02
C ALA A 37 12.69 2.20 13.66
N GLY A 38 13.84 2.20 13.02
CA GLY A 38 15.02 1.52 13.56
C GLY A 38 14.97 0.01 13.41
N LEU A 39 14.17 -0.49 12.45
CA LEU A 39 13.97 -1.93 12.29
C LEU A 39 14.74 -2.44 11.08
N SER A 40 15.33 -3.61 11.23
CA SER A 40 15.97 -4.30 10.12
C SER A 40 14.94 -5.17 9.39
N VAL A 41 15.31 -5.64 8.21
CA VAL A 41 14.50 -6.65 7.51
C VAL A 41 14.37 -7.90 8.38
N LYS A 42 15.43 -8.28 9.07
CA LYS A 42 15.38 -9.44 9.96
C LYS A 42 14.41 -9.24 11.12
N ASP A 43 14.33 -8.01 11.62
CA ASP A 43 13.36 -7.71 12.68
C ASP A 43 11.95 -7.95 12.19
N LEU A 44 11.62 -7.48 10.97
CA LEU A 44 10.32 -7.71 10.40
C LEU A 44 10.08 -9.20 10.14
N GLN A 45 11.07 -9.87 9.60
CA GLN A 45 10.96 -11.30 9.34
C GLN A 45 10.61 -12.08 10.62
N ALA A 46 11.30 -11.78 11.69
CA ALA A 46 11.06 -12.45 12.96
C ALA A 46 9.67 -12.15 13.49
N ALA A 47 9.26 -10.89 13.43
CA ALA A 47 7.96 -10.48 13.96
C ALA A 47 6.81 -11.12 13.20
N PHE A 48 6.93 -11.25 11.88
CA PHE A 48 5.91 -11.90 11.06
C PHE A 48 5.99 -13.43 11.10
N GLY A 49 7.06 -13.97 11.65
CA GLY A 49 7.25 -15.41 11.66
C GLY A 49 7.54 -16.01 10.29
N PHE A 50 8.13 -15.23 9.41
CA PHE A 50 8.45 -15.72 8.06
C PHE A 50 9.72 -16.56 8.09
N ASN A 51 9.74 -17.62 7.27
CA ASN A 51 10.91 -18.49 7.18
C ASN A 51 12.06 -17.84 6.43
N SER A 52 11.78 -16.81 5.64
CA SER A 52 12.80 -16.11 4.87
C SER A 52 12.38 -14.65 4.73
N PRO A 53 13.34 -13.77 4.35
CA PRO A 53 13.00 -12.36 4.18
C PRO A 53 12.41 -12.03 2.82
N GLN A 54 12.15 -13.02 1.97
CA GLN A 54 11.80 -12.76 0.58
C GLN A 54 10.53 -11.95 0.42
N ALA A 55 9.51 -12.23 1.24
CA ALA A 55 8.26 -11.48 1.15
C ALA A 55 8.51 -9.99 1.40
N ILE A 56 9.34 -9.69 2.41
CA ILE A 56 9.63 -8.31 2.77
C ILE A 56 10.39 -7.61 1.64
N TYR A 57 11.35 -8.28 1.04
CA TYR A 57 12.06 -7.72 -0.10
C TYR A 57 11.12 -7.48 -1.28
N LYS A 58 10.17 -8.40 -1.54
CA LYS A 58 9.19 -8.18 -2.59
C LYS A 58 8.34 -6.97 -2.32
N TRP A 59 7.96 -6.75 -1.06
CA TRP A 59 7.21 -5.54 -0.71
C TRP A 59 8.05 -4.29 -1.01
N GLN A 60 9.30 -4.29 -0.59
CA GLN A 60 10.15 -3.10 -0.72
C GLN A 60 10.50 -2.78 -2.17
N THR A 61 10.54 -3.77 -3.02
CA THR A 61 10.83 -3.56 -4.46
C THR A 61 9.60 -3.30 -5.28
N GLY A 62 8.41 -3.48 -4.70
CA GLY A 62 7.17 -3.32 -5.44
C GLY A 62 6.79 -4.55 -6.24
N ALA A 63 7.49 -5.67 -6.05
CA ALA A 63 7.15 -6.91 -6.74
C ALA A 63 5.83 -7.49 -6.26
N ALA A 64 5.46 -7.22 -5.02
CA ALA A 64 4.20 -7.66 -4.43
C ALA A 64 3.81 -6.72 -3.33
N LEU A 65 2.51 -6.63 -3.07
CA LEU A 65 2.00 -5.89 -1.90
C LEU A 65 1.85 -6.85 -0.73
N PRO A 66 2.01 -6.34 0.49
CA PRO A 66 1.58 -7.11 1.65
C PRO A 66 0.08 -7.40 1.56
N THR A 67 -0.33 -8.54 2.08
CA THR A 67 -1.76 -8.79 2.28
C THR A 67 -2.32 -7.79 3.29
N VAL A 68 -3.65 -7.68 3.34
CA VAL A 68 -4.27 -6.76 4.30
C VAL A 68 -3.83 -7.09 5.73
N ASP A 69 -3.78 -8.36 6.07
CA ASP A 69 -3.32 -8.77 7.40
C ASP A 69 -1.91 -8.29 7.67
N ASN A 70 -1.03 -8.44 6.70
CA ASN A 70 0.35 -8.03 6.86
C ASN A 70 0.48 -6.50 6.89
N LEU A 71 -0.40 -5.78 6.18
CA LEU A 71 -0.42 -4.32 6.28
C LEU A 71 -0.78 -3.88 7.68
N ILE A 72 -1.74 -4.53 8.30
CA ILE A 72 -2.11 -4.21 9.68
C ILE A 72 -0.92 -4.44 10.60
N GLY A 73 -0.24 -5.56 10.43
CA GLY A 73 0.96 -5.86 11.21
C GLY A 73 2.07 -4.86 10.99
N LEU A 74 2.31 -4.48 9.72
CA LEU A 74 3.31 -3.47 9.41
C LEU A 74 2.99 -2.14 10.07
N ALA A 75 1.75 -1.68 9.94
CA ALA A 75 1.34 -0.41 10.52
C ALA A 75 1.60 -0.40 12.02
N ALA A 76 1.28 -1.49 12.69
CA ALA A 76 1.52 -1.62 14.13
C ALA A 76 3.01 -1.57 14.45
N MET A 77 3.83 -2.31 13.72
CA MET A 77 5.27 -2.36 13.95
C MET A 77 5.95 -1.03 13.66
N LEU A 78 5.50 -0.35 12.61
CA LEU A 78 6.11 0.90 12.18
C LEU A 78 5.53 2.10 12.91
N HIS A 79 4.49 1.89 13.73
CA HIS A 79 3.79 2.95 14.47
C HIS A 79 3.21 4.02 13.54
N VAL A 80 2.61 3.56 12.46
CA VAL A 80 1.97 4.44 11.47
C VAL A 80 0.60 3.89 11.14
N GLN A 81 -0.15 4.66 10.36
CA GLN A 81 -1.42 4.21 9.81
C GLN A 81 -1.17 3.47 8.50
N ILE A 82 -2.11 2.63 8.10
CA ILE A 82 -2.02 1.97 6.78
C ILE A 82 -1.92 3.01 5.68
N ASP A 83 -2.66 4.12 5.82
CA ASP A 83 -2.62 5.20 4.82
C ASP A 83 -1.23 5.81 4.68
N ASP A 84 -0.42 5.74 5.73
CA ASP A 84 0.95 6.25 5.67
C ASP A 84 1.87 5.31 4.90
N ILE A 85 1.48 4.06 4.77
CA ILE A 85 2.29 3.05 4.08
C ILE A 85 2.03 3.07 2.58
N LEU A 86 0.75 3.09 2.20
CA LEU A 86 0.35 2.96 0.81
C LEU A 86 0.52 4.28 0.09
N VAL A 87 1.19 4.24 -1.04
CA VAL A 87 1.33 5.39 -1.93
C VAL A 87 0.40 5.16 -3.11
N THR A 88 -0.46 6.13 -3.36
CA THR A 88 -1.38 6.03 -4.47
C THR A 88 -0.96 6.94 -5.61
N ASP A 89 -1.32 6.54 -6.79
CA ASP A 89 -1.09 7.31 -8.00
C ASP A 89 -2.45 7.72 -8.54
N ASN A 90 -2.76 9.01 -8.42
CA ASN A 90 -4.02 9.53 -8.92
C ASN A 90 -3.83 9.90 -10.39
N THR A 91 -4.07 8.93 -11.23
CA THR A 91 -3.95 9.16 -12.65
C THR A 91 -5.16 9.94 -13.13
N VAL A 92 -4.90 11.10 -13.70
CA VAL A 92 -5.96 11.91 -14.26
C VAL A 92 -6.36 11.32 -15.59
N ALA A 93 -7.66 11.08 -15.70
CA ALA A 93 -8.21 10.52 -16.92
C ALA A 93 -8.12 11.53 -18.08
#